data_328af52aa14a7ee6928e22b7aeab420f
#
_entry.id   328af52aa14a7ee6928e22b7aeab420f
#
_cell.length_a   1.000
_cell.length_b   1.000
_cell.length_c   1.000
_cell.angle_alpha   90.00
_cell.angle_beta   90.00
_cell.angle_gamma   90.00
#
_symmetry.space_group_name_H-M   'P 1'
#
loop_
_entity.id
_entity.type
_entity.pdbx_description
1 polymer ?
#
loop_
_entity_poly.entity_id
_entity_poly.type
_entity_poly.pdbx_seq_one_letter_code
_entity_poly.pdbx_strand_id
1 'polypeptide(L)'
;MIPSKLGHYFDEFVVGETIEHALSKTIFESDNNFFSLLTMNHHPVHTNLDYAEKNQHGKLLVVGTLVFSLVVGMTVPDISGKAIANLGYEDIRHLSPVFIGDTICAKTTILDKRASKTKLDRGIIYVETIGYNQHGEP
;
A
#
# COMPACT_ATOMS: atom_id res chain seq x y z
N MET A 1 -8.75 26.28 15.65
CA MET A 1 -8.21 24.94 15.49
C MET A 1 -8.94 24.26 14.32
N ILE A 2 -8.20 23.79 13.32
CA ILE A 2 -8.80 23.09 12.18
C ILE A 2 -8.70 21.59 12.46
N PRO A 3 -9.83 20.87 12.54
CA PRO A 3 -9.77 19.44 12.81
C PRO A 3 -9.12 18.68 11.65
N SER A 4 -8.30 17.71 11.97
CA SER A 4 -7.73 16.79 11.00
C SER A 4 -8.82 15.92 10.39
N LYS A 5 -8.75 15.70 9.08
CA LYS A 5 -9.71 14.85 8.37
C LYS A 5 -9.07 13.46 8.16
N LEU A 6 -9.75 12.43 8.59
CA LEU A 6 -9.36 11.04 8.36
C LEU A 6 -10.37 10.35 7.45
N GLY A 7 -9.97 10.10 6.21
CA GLY A 7 -10.79 9.43 5.22
C GLY A 7 -11.93 10.27 4.66
N HIS A 8 -12.69 9.65 3.79
CA HIS A 8 -13.83 10.26 3.10
C HIS A 8 -15.06 9.37 3.22
N TYR A 9 -16.24 10.00 3.22
CA TYR A 9 -17.51 9.28 3.08
C TYR A 9 -17.77 8.96 1.61
N PHE A 10 -18.65 7.99 1.37
CA PHE A 10 -19.03 7.53 0.03
C PHE A 10 -19.36 8.69 -0.93
N ASP A 11 -20.14 9.66 -0.48
CA ASP A 11 -20.58 10.78 -1.34
C ASP A 11 -19.47 11.74 -1.73
N GLU A 12 -18.35 11.73 -1.01
CA GLU A 12 -17.22 12.61 -1.25
C GLU A 12 -16.30 12.11 -2.36
N PHE A 13 -16.41 10.83 -2.75
CA PHE A 13 -15.59 10.26 -3.82
C PHE A 13 -16.17 10.59 -5.19
N VAL A 14 -15.29 10.93 -6.13
CA VAL A 14 -15.64 11.21 -7.52
C VAL A 14 -14.93 10.21 -8.43
N VAL A 15 -15.71 9.43 -9.18
CA VAL A 15 -15.18 8.44 -10.13
C VAL A 15 -14.28 9.13 -11.16
N GLY A 16 -13.13 8.55 -11.41
CA GLY A 16 -12.11 9.06 -12.34
C GLY A 16 -11.07 9.97 -11.69
N GLU A 17 -11.29 10.46 -10.47
CA GLU A 17 -10.29 11.25 -9.76
C GLU A 17 -9.14 10.38 -9.25
N THR A 18 -7.95 10.95 -9.29
CA THR A 18 -6.74 10.36 -8.73
C THR A 18 -6.29 11.19 -7.53
N ILE A 19 -6.05 10.52 -6.43
CA ILE A 19 -5.54 11.11 -5.19
C ILE A 19 -4.08 10.72 -5.04
N GLU A 20 -3.22 11.71 -4.95
CA GLU A 20 -1.82 11.52 -4.56
C GLU A 20 -1.73 11.57 -3.04
N HIS A 21 -1.32 10.45 -2.43
CA HIS A 21 -1.26 10.38 -0.97
C HIS A 21 -0.08 11.18 -0.43
N ALA A 22 -0.32 11.91 0.65
CA ALA A 22 0.71 12.78 1.25
C ALA A 22 1.82 11.99 1.96
N LEU A 23 1.53 10.77 2.41
CA LEU A 23 2.49 9.96 3.14
C LEU A 23 3.45 9.26 2.18
N SER A 24 4.71 9.23 2.57
CA SER A 24 5.74 8.39 1.95
C SER A 24 6.61 7.77 3.04
N LYS A 25 7.25 6.66 2.72
CA LYS A 25 8.05 5.93 3.71
C LYS A 25 9.29 5.32 3.07
N THR A 26 10.44 5.62 3.63
CA THR A 26 11.66 4.88 3.34
C THR A 26 11.67 3.57 4.10
N ILE A 27 11.94 2.48 3.40
CA ILE A 27 12.01 1.15 4.00
C ILE A 27 13.42 0.91 4.49
N PHE A 28 13.56 0.71 5.80
CA PHE A 28 14.82 0.41 6.46
C PHE A 28 14.98 -1.10 6.70
N GLU A 29 16.21 -1.51 7.00
CA GLU A 29 16.49 -2.91 7.36
C GLU A 29 15.63 -3.40 8.53
N SER A 30 15.46 -2.55 9.54
CA SER A 30 14.63 -2.87 10.71
C SER A 30 13.19 -3.17 10.33
N ASP A 31 12.60 -2.40 9.40
CA ASP A 31 11.24 -2.62 8.92
C ASP A 31 11.10 -3.99 8.26
N ASN A 32 11.99 -4.30 7.35
CA ASN A 32 11.97 -5.55 6.60
C ASN A 32 12.25 -6.77 7.49
N ASN A 33 13.26 -6.67 8.34
CA ASN A 33 13.61 -7.75 9.26
C ASN A 33 12.49 -8.03 10.25
N PHE A 34 11.94 -6.99 10.86
CA PHE A 34 10.81 -7.13 11.79
C PHE A 34 9.59 -7.78 11.11
N PHE A 35 9.25 -7.31 9.91
CA PHE A 35 8.11 -7.86 9.17
C PHE A 35 8.32 -9.33 8.79
N SER A 36 9.53 -9.68 8.35
CA SER A 36 9.88 -11.07 8.05
C SER A 36 9.72 -11.98 9.27
N LEU A 37 10.22 -11.54 10.42
CA LEU A 37 10.09 -12.30 11.67
C LEU A 37 8.65 -12.40 12.13
N LEU A 38 7.91 -11.30 12.08
CA LEU A 38 6.50 -11.25 12.51
C LEU A 38 5.61 -12.18 11.68
N THR A 39 5.86 -12.27 10.38
CA THR A 39 5.05 -13.06 9.44
C THR A 39 5.61 -14.44 9.18
N MET A 40 6.69 -14.83 9.84
CA MET A 40 7.37 -16.11 9.65
C MET A 40 7.90 -16.33 8.22
N ASN A 41 8.12 -15.28 7.49
CA ASN A 41 8.76 -15.35 6.16
C ASN A 41 10.28 -15.28 6.34
N HIS A 42 10.87 -16.45 6.56
CA HIS A 42 12.31 -16.59 6.82
C HIS A 42 13.13 -16.86 5.56
N HIS A 43 12.63 -16.51 4.39
CA HIS A 43 13.43 -16.67 3.17
C HIS A 43 14.68 -15.80 3.26
N PRO A 44 15.87 -16.40 3.07
CA PRO A 44 17.14 -15.68 3.31
C PRO A 44 17.38 -14.51 2.39
N VAL A 45 16.69 -14.40 1.26
CA VAL A 45 16.78 -13.23 0.37
C VAL A 45 16.33 -11.94 1.08
N HIS A 46 15.53 -12.05 2.14
CA HIS A 46 15.05 -10.91 2.93
C HIS A 46 15.89 -10.64 4.18
N THR A 47 16.57 -11.65 4.71
CA THR A 47 17.14 -11.60 6.06
C THR A 47 18.63 -11.94 6.13
N ASN A 48 19.22 -12.47 5.07
CA ASN A 48 20.61 -12.91 5.04
C ASN A 48 21.38 -12.14 3.95
N LEU A 49 22.20 -11.21 4.37
CA LEU A 49 22.93 -10.34 3.44
C LEU A 49 23.90 -11.12 2.54
N ASP A 50 24.63 -12.08 3.13
CA ASP A 50 25.56 -12.91 2.34
C ASP A 50 24.82 -13.73 1.27
N TYR A 51 23.68 -14.30 1.63
CA TYR A 51 22.84 -15.01 0.68
C TYR A 51 22.32 -14.08 -0.42
N ALA A 52 21.83 -12.91 -0.05
CA ALA A 52 21.25 -11.94 -0.99
C ALA A 52 22.29 -11.40 -1.98
N GLU A 53 23.52 -11.14 -1.53
CA GLU A 53 24.61 -10.66 -2.38
C GLU A 53 25.00 -11.65 -3.47
N LYS A 54 24.80 -12.95 -3.22
CA LYS A 54 25.11 -14.04 -4.17
C LYS A 54 23.95 -14.39 -5.09
N ASN A 55 22.81 -13.73 -4.93
CA ASN A 55 21.61 -14.03 -5.70
C ASN A 55 21.29 -12.94 -6.73
N GLN A 56 20.17 -13.12 -7.42
CA GLN A 56 19.76 -12.37 -8.62
C GLN A 56 19.93 -10.86 -8.50
N HIS A 57 19.54 -10.28 -7.35
CA HIS A 57 19.53 -8.82 -7.19
C HIS A 57 20.79 -8.26 -6.53
N GLY A 58 21.64 -9.11 -5.95
CA GLY A 58 22.88 -8.70 -5.30
C GLY A 58 22.70 -7.92 -4.00
N LYS A 59 21.49 -7.84 -3.45
CA LYS A 59 21.15 -7.10 -2.23
C LYS A 59 19.88 -7.62 -1.61
N LEU A 60 19.62 -7.24 -0.35
CA LEU A 60 18.41 -7.65 0.37
C LEU A 60 17.15 -7.16 -0.32
N LEU A 61 16.25 -8.09 -0.60
CA LEU A 61 14.93 -7.82 -1.16
C LEU A 61 13.94 -7.54 -0.03
N VAL A 62 13.13 -6.51 -0.20
CA VAL A 62 12.02 -6.23 0.72
C VAL A 62 10.90 -7.25 0.49
N VAL A 63 10.30 -7.72 1.57
CA VAL A 63 9.15 -8.64 1.50
C VAL A 63 8.00 -7.99 0.74
N GLY A 64 7.50 -8.66 -0.30
CA GLY A 64 6.44 -8.10 -1.15
C GLY A 64 5.18 -7.73 -0.40
N THR A 65 4.78 -8.54 0.57
CA THR A 65 3.60 -8.24 1.40
C THR A 65 3.83 -7.10 2.38
N LEU A 66 5.06 -6.77 2.76
CA LEU A 66 5.36 -5.54 3.47
C LEU A 66 5.06 -4.32 2.60
N VAL A 67 5.52 -4.34 1.35
CA VAL A 67 5.26 -3.26 0.40
C VAL A 67 3.76 -3.09 0.18
N PHE A 68 3.05 -4.19 -0.03
CA PHE A 68 1.60 -4.19 -0.16
C PHE A 68 0.91 -3.56 1.06
N SER A 69 1.25 -4.00 2.25
CA SER A 69 0.67 -3.46 3.49
C SER A 69 0.98 -1.98 3.70
N LEU A 70 2.20 -1.56 3.34
CA LEU A 70 2.61 -0.16 3.42
C LEU A 70 1.79 0.72 2.47
N VAL A 71 1.62 0.30 1.22
CA VAL A 71 0.81 1.02 0.22
C VAL A 71 -0.65 1.10 0.67
N VAL A 72 -1.22 0.01 1.15
CA VAL A 72 -2.58 0.03 1.71
C VAL A 72 -2.68 1.00 2.89
N GLY A 73 -1.70 1.00 3.78
CA GLY A 73 -1.67 1.93 4.92
C GLY A 73 -1.66 3.40 4.49
N MET A 74 -0.98 3.73 3.41
CA MET A 74 -0.94 5.09 2.86
C MET A 74 -2.31 5.58 2.38
N THR A 75 -3.20 4.66 1.99
CA THR A 75 -4.55 5.00 1.51
C THR A 75 -5.51 5.36 2.64
N VAL A 76 -5.22 4.95 3.87
CA VAL A 76 -6.17 5.09 5.00
C VAL A 76 -6.59 6.54 5.23
N PRO A 77 -5.68 7.53 5.30
CA PRO A 77 -6.09 8.92 5.54
C PRO A 77 -7.03 9.49 4.47
N ASP A 78 -6.89 9.04 3.22
CA ASP A 78 -7.63 9.62 2.10
C ASP A 78 -8.79 8.74 1.63
N ILE A 79 -8.71 7.44 1.78
CA ILE A 79 -9.69 6.49 1.23
C ILE A 79 -10.49 5.80 2.33
N SER A 80 -9.84 4.97 3.13
CA SER A 80 -10.55 4.01 3.99
C SER A 80 -10.74 4.46 5.43
N GLY A 81 -10.25 5.63 5.81
CA GLY A 81 -10.30 6.07 7.21
C GLY A 81 -11.70 6.14 7.82
N LYS A 82 -12.73 6.28 7.00
CA LYS A 82 -14.14 6.25 7.41
C LYS A 82 -14.90 5.04 6.90
N ALA A 83 -14.22 4.08 6.29
CA ALA A 83 -14.85 2.86 5.80
C ALA A 83 -15.34 1.98 6.97
N ILE A 84 -16.44 1.31 6.75
CA ILE A 84 -16.98 0.34 7.73
C ILE A 84 -16.15 -0.94 7.70
N ALA A 85 -15.77 -1.38 6.51
CA ALA A 85 -14.97 -2.59 6.31
C ALA A 85 -14.23 -2.56 4.97
N ASN A 86 -13.10 -3.26 4.94
CA ASN A 86 -12.44 -3.62 3.69
C ASN A 86 -13.05 -4.94 3.20
N LEU A 87 -13.61 -4.92 2.00
CA LEU A 87 -14.28 -6.10 1.45
C LEU A 87 -13.33 -7.05 0.74
N GLY A 88 -12.23 -6.55 0.20
CA GLY A 88 -11.28 -7.42 -0.49
C GLY A 88 -10.37 -6.70 -1.47
N TYR A 89 -9.56 -7.51 -2.13
CA TYR A 89 -8.63 -7.11 -3.17
C TYR A 89 -8.84 -8.04 -4.37
N GLU A 90 -9.08 -7.48 -5.55
CA GLU A 90 -9.34 -8.28 -6.75
C GLU A 90 -8.07 -8.66 -7.50
N ASP A 91 -7.08 -7.77 -7.51
CA ASP A 91 -5.83 -7.98 -8.23
C ASP A 91 -4.69 -7.31 -7.48
N ILE A 92 -3.68 -8.10 -7.13
CA ILE A 92 -2.48 -7.61 -6.45
C ILE A 92 -1.28 -8.07 -7.26
N ARG A 93 -0.46 -7.10 -7.71
CA ARG A 93 0.74 -7.40 -8.50
C ARG A 93 1.96 -6.71 -7.92
N HIS A 94 3.07 -7.43 -7.91
CA HIS A 94 4.38 -6.88 -7.63
C HIS A 94 5.04 -6.53 -8.97
N LEU A 95 5.04 -5.24 -9.32
CA LEU A 95 5.49 -4.79 -10.64
C LEU A 95 7.02 -4.74 -10.75
N SER A 96 7.69 -4.42 -9.64
CA SER A 96 9.15 -4.30 -9.56
C SER A 96 9.66 -4.72 -8.20
N PRO A 97 10.91 -5.21 -8.11
CA PRO A 97 11.50 -5.49 -6.80
C PRO A 97 11.73 -4.20 -6.01
N VAL A 98 11.58 -4.28 -4.69
CA VAL A 98 11.84 -3.19 -3.76
C VAL A 98 12.99 -3.58 -2.86
N PHE A 99 13.89 -2.64 -2.62
CA PHE A 99 15.10 -2.84 -1.84
C PHE A 99 15.15 -1.94 -0.61
N ILE A 100 15.96 -2.33 0.36
CA ILE A 100 16.24 -1.50 1.54
C ILE A 100 16.75 -0.13 1.05
N GLY A 101 16.21 0.93 1.63
CA GLY A 101 16.54 2.31 1.24
C GLY A 101 15.59 2.92 0.21
N ASP A 102 14.74 2.12 -0.45
CA ASP A 102 13.72 2.67 -1.32
C ASP A 102 12.65 3.42 -0.52
N THR A 103 12.22 4.53 -1.08
CA THR A 103 11.14 5.34 -0.52
C THR A 103 9.88 5.15 -1.35
N ILE A 104 8.84 4.67 -0.72
CA ILE A 104 7.57 4.35 -1.37
C ILE A 104 6.57 5.47 -1.15
N CYS A 105 5.91 5.86 -2.23
CA CYS A 105 4.71 6.70 -2.23
C CYS A 105 3.61 6.02 -3.04
N ALA A 106 2.41 6.56 -3.00
CA ALA A 106 1.28 5.91 -3.68
C ALA A 106 0.25 6.92 -4.19
N LYS A 107 -0.47 6.49 -5.22
CA LYS A 107 -1.61 7.21 -5.81
C LYS A 107 -2.78 6.27 -5.93
N THR A 108 -3.97 6.77 -5.71
CA THR A 108 -5.21 5.99 -5.84
C THR A 108 -6.15 6.66 -6.82
N THR A 109 -6.65 5.90 -7.77
CA THR A 109 -7.70 6.33 -8.70
C THR A 109 -9.01 5.69 -8.30
N ILE A 110 -10.07 6.48 -8.23
CA ILE A 110 -11.42 6.00 -7.98
C ILE A 110 -11.97 5.42 -9.28
N LEU A 111 -12.08 4.11 -9.35
CA LEU A 111 -12.52 3.42 -10.57
C LEU A 111 -14.03 3.40 -10.71
N ASP A 112 -14.74 3.14 -9.61
CA ASP A 112 -16.19 3.03 -9.60
C ASP A 112 -16.73 3.20 -8.19
N LYS A 113 -18.01 3.54 -8.08
CA LYS A 113 -18.74 3.53 -6.82
C LYS A 113 -20.18 3.12 -7.06
N ARG A 114 -20.74 2.39 -6.10
CA ARG A 114 -22.14 1.98 -6.16
C ARG A 114 -22.77 2.01 -4.77
N ALA A 115 -24.01 2.48 -4.69
CA ALA A 115 -24.78 2.43 -3.46
C ALA A 115 -25.11 0.96 -3.11
N SER A 116 -25.18 0.67 -1.81
CA SER A 116 -25.64 -0.64 -1.36
C SER A 116 -27.09 -0.85 -1.73
N LYS A 117 -27.43 -2.05 -2.22
CA LYS A 117 -28.81 -2.43 -2.57
C LYS A 117 -29.66 -2.75 -1.34
N THR A 118 -29.02 -3.13 -0.24
CA THR A 118 -29.70 -3.63 0.96
C THR A 118 -29.63 -2.68 2.15
N LYS A 119 -28.67 -1.74 2.16
CA LYS A 119 -28.45 -0.79 3.25
C LYS A 119 -28.33 0.62 2.72
N LEU A 120 -29.22 1.50 3.15
CA LEU A 120 -29.36 2.86 2.62
C LEU A 120 -28.24 3.81 3.07
N ASP A 121 -27.49 3.45 4.11
CA ASP A 121 -26.48 4.30 4.74
C ASP A 121 -25.05 4.06 4.23
N ARG A 122 -24.87 3.21 3.21
CA ARG A 122 -23.53 2.81 2.74
C ARG A 122 -23.47 2.50 1.27
N GLY A 123 -22.26 2.45 0.77
CA GLY A 123 -21.96 2.04 -0.60
C GLY A 123 -20.58 1.41 -0.70
N ILE A 124 -20.22 0.98 -1.89
CA ILE A 124 -18.94 0.34 -2.19
C ILE A 124 -18.16 1.25 -3.11
N ILE A 125 -16.88 1.43 -2.79
CA ILE A 125 -15.91 2.14 -3.62
C ILE A 125 -14.91 1.14 -4.19
N TYR A 126 -14.69 1.18 -5.49
CA TYR A 126 -13.63 0.45 -6.18
C TYR A 126 -12.49 1.40 -6.49
N VAL A 127 -11.29 1.01 -6.11
CA VAL A 127 -10.11 1.84 -6.33
C VAL A 127 -8.97 1.01 -6.91
N GLU A 128 -8.08 1.70 -7.64
CA GLU A 128 -6.78 1.17 -8.02
C GLU A 128 -5.70 2.01 -7.32
N THR A 129 -4.86 1.37 -6.54
CA THR A 129 -3.74 2.04 -5.90
C THR A 129 -2.44 1.50 -6.48
N ILE A 130 -1.56 2.41 -6.89
CA ILE A 130 -0.25 2.08 -7.41
C ILE A 130 0.80 2.69 -6.49
N GLY A 131 1.73 1.84 -6.01
CA GLY A 131 2.91 2.28 -5.29
C GLY A 131 4.03 2.65 -6.26
N TYR A 132 4.85 3.62 -5.89
CA TYR A 132 6.00 4.08 -6.66
C TYR A 132 7.21 4.20 -5.75
N ASN A 133 8.40 3.97 -6.30
CA ASN A 133 9.64 4.27 -5.60
C ASN A 133 10.03 5.76 -5.75
N GLN A 134 11.18 6.15 -5.21
CA GLN A 134 11.71 7.52 -5.26
C GLN A 134 12.00 8.02 -6.67
N HIS A 135 12.08 7.15 -7.66
CA HIS A 135 12.31 7.48 -9.07
C HIS A 135 11.03 7.55 -9.88
N GLY A 136 9.87 7.38 -9.24
CA GLY A 136 8.57 7.36 -9.91
C GLY A 136 8.29 6.05 -10.65
N GLU A 137 9.01 4.98 -10.35
CA GLU A 137 8.81 3.66 -10.93
C GLU A 137 7.80 2.86 -10.09
N PRO A 138 6.76 2.29 -10.75
CA PRO A 138 5.74 1.50 -10.06
C PRO A 138 6.24 0.13 -9.58
#